data_814893d9cfec31bab980291ab1caa1e4
#
_entry.id   814893d9cfec31bab980291ab1caa1e4
#
_cell.length_a   1.000
_cell.length_b   1.000
_cell.length_c   1.000
_cell.angle_alpha   90.00
_cell.angle_beta   90.00
_cell.angle_gamma   90.00
#
_symmetry.space_group_name_H-M   'P 1'
#
loop_
_entity.id
_entity.type
_entity.pdbx_description
1 polymer ?
#
loop_
_entity_poly.entity_id
_entity_poly.type
_entity_poly.pdbx_seq_one_letter_code
_entity_poly.pdbx_strand_id
1 'polypeptide(L)'
;KVSNKAIPYLICLLMLLLCGWKTYEGLKIVTLVQGGYRDLMGCFFFGCGFIFRQFVDSYRTLISRYYAYLWTAIIFGVIVFLFSKYLTANMNWRSTYTQFLSLPIPALLGFLMTYNISQWIDRHEGWLKRSLAYIGDHTLYIFIFHICAYKVVSLLKIWYYGLDIRQIGCHMVIHEYSQQDWFWVAYTIAGVGIPLALYWLQEQISNKIKGYRASFAARAQ
;
A
#
# COMPACT_ATOMS: atom_id res chain seq x y z
N LYS A 1 -29.61 -21.56 9.70
CA LYS A 1 -29.47 -20.17 9.18
C LYS A 1 -28.15 -19.59 9.68
N VAL A 2 -27.14 -19.51 8.84
CA VAL A 2 -25.89 -18.83 9.20
C VAL A 2 -26.24 -17.35 9.37
N SER A 3 -25.92 -16.79 10.52
CA SER A 3 -26.11 -15.36 10.75
C SER A 3 -25.34 -14.57 9.70
N ASN A 4 -25.97 -13.58 9.07
CA ASN A 4 -25.29 -12.70 8.08
C ASN A 4 -23.98 -12.10 8.62
N LYS A 5 -23.84 -12.00 9.94
CA LYS A 5 -22.61 -11.52 10.61
C LYS A 5 -21.43 -12.50 10.54
N ALA A 6 -21.69 -13.81 10.37
CA ALA A 6 -20.64 -14.83 10.30
C ALA A 6 -20.03 -14.98 8.90
N ILE A 7 -20.73 -14.53 7.85
CA ILE A 7 -20.30 -14.71 6.46
C ILE A 7 -18.90 -14.16 6.19
N PRO A 8 -18.53 -12.94 6.60
CA PRO A 8 -17.17 -12.42 6.33
C PRO A 8 -16.06 -13.28 6.96
N TYR A 9 -16.28 -13.80 8.18
CA TYR A 9 -15.32 -14.66 8.85
C TYR A 9 -15.15 -15.99 8.13
N LEU A 10 -16.26 -16.58 7.69
CA LEU A 10 -16.23 -17.82 6.93
C LEU A 10 -15.52 -17.64 5.59
N ILE A 11 -15.75 -16.54 4.90
CA ILE A 11 -15.05 -16.22 3.64
C ILE A 11 -13.54 -16.06 3.88
N CYS A 12 -13.13 -15.30 4.91
CA CYS A 12 -11.71 -15.14 5.24
C CYS A 12 -11.05 -16.49 5.56
N LEU A 13 -11.70 -17.29 6.39
CA LEU A 13 -11.20 -18.62 6.74
C LEU A 13 -11.09 -19.51 5.51
N LEU A 14 -12.11 -19.53 4.66
CA LEU A 14 -12.12 -20.29 3.41
C LEU A 14 -10.98 -19.88 2.49
N MET A 15 -10.75 -18.57 2.28
CA MET A 15 -9.66 -18.07 1.44
C MET A 15 -8.29 -18.46 2.00
N LEU A 16 -8.11 -18.40 3.31
CA LEU A 16 -6.87 -18.82 3.97
C LEU A 16 -6.65 -20.33 3.82
N LEU A 17 -7.69 -21.14 4.03
CA LEU A 17 -7.62 -22.60 3.89
C LEU A 17 -7.36 -23.03 2.45
N LEU A 18 -8.00 -22.39 1.47
CA LEU A 18 -7.77 -22.63 0.05
C LEU A 18 -6.33 -22.28 -0.34
N CYS A 19 -5.81 -21.18 0.18
CA CYS A 19 -4.43 -20.79 -0.07
C CYS A 19 -3.43 -21.78 0.56
N GLY A 20 -3.71 -22.24 1.78
CA GLY A 20 -2.91 -23.27 2.48
C GLY A 20 -2.95 -24.62 1.77
N TRP A 21 -4.13 -25.08 1.37
CA TRP A 21 -4.30 -26.33 0.60
C TRP A 21 -3.57 -26.26 -0.74
N LYS A 22 -3.74 -25.16 -1.46
CA LYS A 22 -3.04 -24.92 -2.73
C LYS A 22 -1.52 -24.94 -2.55
N THR A 23 -1.01 -24.41 -1.43
CA THR A 23 0.43 -24.45 -1.12
C THR A 23 0.90 -25.87 -0.83
N TYR A 24 0.11 -26.64 -0.08
CA TYR A 24 0.41 -28.04 0.26
C TYR A 24 0.49 -28.92 -0.99
N GLU A 25 -0.50 -28.84 -1.86
CA GLU A 25 -0.57 -29.62 -3.11
C GLU A 25 0.38 -29.08 -4.22
N GLY A 26 1.03 -27.95 -4.01
CA GLY A 26 1.90 -27.34 -5.03
C GLY A 26 1.17 -26.87 -6.29
N LEU A 27 -0.15 -26.68 -6.22
CA LEU A 27 -0.99 -26.34 -7.37
C LEU A 27 -0.71 -24.94 -7.89
N LYS A 28 -0.52 -24.82 -9.20
CA LYS A 28 -0.36 -23.54 -9.91
C LYS A 28 -1.45 -23.38 -10.95
N ILE A 29 -2.23 -22.32 -10.85
CA ILE A 29 -3.18 -21.94 -11.89
C ILE A 29 -2.39 -21.16 -12.94
N VAL A 30 -2.13 -21.76 -14.07
CA VAL A 30 -1.19 -21.27 -15.11
C VAL A 30 -1.57 -19.90 -15.64
N THR A 31 -2.86 -19.58 -15.70
CA THR A 31 -3.38 -18.31 -16.23
C THR A 31 -3.32 -17.14 -15.22
N LEU A 32 -3.09 -17.42 -13.94
CA LEU A 32 -3.08 -16.40 -12.89
C LEU A 32 -1.67 -16.04 -12.44
N VAL A 33 -1.48 -14.78 -12.08
CA VAL A 33 -0.21 -14.26 -11.57
C VAL A 33 0.20 -15.03 -10.31
N GLN A 34 1.45 -15.48 -10.26
CA GLN A 34 1.96 -16.31 -9.15
C GLN A 34 1.09 -17.54 -8.86
N GLY A 35 0.52 -18.11 -9.94
CA GLY A 35 -0.34 -19.29 -9.85
C GLY A 35 -1.61 -19.09 -9.03
N GLY A 36 -2.11 -17.86 -8.89
CA GLY A 36 -3.32 -17.50 -8.13
C GLY A 36 -3.09 -17.33 -6.62
N TYR A 37 -1.87 -17.49 -6.12
CA TYR A 37 -1.56 -17.28 -4.70
C TYR A 37 -1.83 -15.84 -4.27
N ARG A 38 -1.42 -14.87 -5.09
CA ARG A 38 -1.58 -13.44 -4.81
C ARG A 38 -3.04 -13.04 -4.71
N ASP A 39 -3.88 -13.59 -5.57
CA ASP A 39 -5.31 -13.27 -5.61
C ASP A 39 -6.03 -13.79 -4.36
N LEU A 40 -5.81 -15.06 -4.00
CA LEU A 40 -6.40 -15.64 -2.79
C LEU A 40 -5.95 -14.93 -1.51
N MET A 41 -4.65 -14.61 -1.40
CA MET A 41 -4.11 -13.88 -0.26
C MET A 41 -4.61 -12.44 -0.23
N GLY A 42 -4.77 -11.80 -1.39
CA GLY A 42 -5.37 -10.48 -1.52
C GLY A 42 -6.82 -10.46 -1.00
N CYS A 43 -7.64 -11.43 -1.40
CA CYS A 43 -9.00 -11.60 -0.89
C CYS A 43 -9.02 -11.83 0.63
N PHE A 44 -8.11 -12.65 1.15
CA PHE A 44 -7.98 -12.85 2.59
C PHE A 44 -7.68 -11.55 3.33
N PHE A 45 -6.68 -10.78 2.91
CA PHE A 45 -6.32 -9.52 3.55
C PHE A 45 -7.42 -8.46 3.43
N PHE A 46 -8.10 -8.40 2.29
CA PHE A 46 -9.26 -7.52 2.12
C PHE A 46 -10.36 -7.86 3.13
N GLY A 47 -10.67 -9.14 3.28
CA GLY A 47 -11.63 -9.63 4.27
C GLY A 47 -11.21 -9.33 5.71
N CYS A 48 -9.91 -9.48 6.04
CA CYS A 48 -9.38 -9.08 7.35
C CYS A 48 -9.58 -7.57 7.62
N GLY A 49 -9.37 -6.72 6.63
CA GLY A 49 -9.64 -5.28 6.74
C GLY A 49 -11.12 -4.99 6.99
N PHE A 50 -12.02 -5.68 6.30
CA PHE A 50 -13.47 -5.57 6.52
C PHE A 50 -13.87 -6.00 7.94
N ILE A 51 -13.32 -7.12 8.42
CA ILE A 51 -13.54 -7.59 9.79
C ILE A 51 -12.99 -6.58 10.80
N PHE A 52 -11.77 -6.08 10.60
CA PHE A 52 -11.16 -5.08 11.48
C PHE A 52 -12.04 -3.83 11.63
N ARG A 53 -12.67 -3.39 10.55
CA ARG A 53 -13.60 -2.27 10.59
C ARG A 53 -14.75 -2.45 11.59
N GLN A 54 -15.20 -3.67 11.80
CA GLN A 54 -16.26 -3.97 12.77
C GLN A 54 -15.79 -3.88 14.21
N PHE A 55 -14.49 -4.10 14.46
CA PHE A 55 -13.87 -4.09 15.79
C PHE A 55 -13.06 -2.85 16.10
N VAL A 56 -12.94 -1.93 15.14
CA VAL A 56 -12.05 -0.76 15.30
C VAL A 56 -12.38 0.08 16.53
N ASP A 57 -13.65 0.24 16.87
CA ASP A 57 -14.06 1.02 18.04
C ASP A 57 -13.72 0.29 19.34
N SER A 58 -13.92 -1.03 19.40
CA SER A 58 -13.48 -1.85 20.54
C SER A 58 -11.96 -1.84 20.68
N TYR A 59 -11.23 -1.89 19.59
CA TYR A 59 -9.77 -1.79 19.57
C TYR A 59 -9.31 -0.41 20.09
N ARG A 60 -9.96 0.66 19.67
CA ARG A 60 -9.69 2.04 20.13
C ARG A 60 -9.94 2.21 21.62
N THR A 61 -10.99 1.60 22.17
CA THR A 61 -11.27 1.64 23.62
C THR A 61 -10.23 0.86 24.41
N LEU A 62 -9.74 -0.27 23.89
CA LEU A 62 -8.69 -1.06 24.51
C LEU A 62 -7.36 -0.29 24.59
N ILE A 63 -7.03 0.48 23.54
CA ILE A 63 -5.80 1.29 23.47
C ILE A 63 -6.14 2.76 23.68
N SER A 64 -6.87 3.08 24.76
CA SER A 64 -7.37 4.45 25.01
C SER A 64 -6.28 5.45 25.38
N ARG A 65 -5.16 4.99 25.95
CA ARG A 65 -4.07 5.87 26.42
C ARG A 65 -3.20 6.31 25.24
N TYR A 66 -2.88 7.61 25.20
CA TYR A 66 -2.10 8.24 24.15
C TYR A 66 -0.78 7.52 23.81
N TYR A 67 0.03 7.20 24.82
CA TYR A 67 1.29 6.50 24.61
C TYR A 67 1.12 5.01 24.28
N ALA A 68 -0.04 4.42 24.54
CA ALA A 68 -0.27 3.02 24.24
C ALA A 68 -0.24 2.74 22.73
N TYR A 69 -0.68 3.67 21.90
CA TYR A 69 -0.56 3.54 20.44
C TYR A 69 0.89 3.48 19.97
N LEU A 70 1.75 4.34 20.51
CA LEU A 70 3.17 4.34 20.16
C LEU A 70 3.87 3.07 20.64
N TRP A 71 3.65 2.68 21.89
CA TRP A 71 4.26 1.46 22.44
C TRP A 71 3.79 0.19 21.71
N THR A 72 2.51 0.05 21.42
CA THR A 72 2.00 -1.09 20.65
C THR A 72 2.54 -1.09 19.22
N ALA A 73 2.70 0.06 18.58
CA ALA A 73 3.32 0.17 17.28
C ALA A 73 4.80 -0.27 17.30
N ILE A 74 5.55 0.13 18.32
CA ILE A 74 6.95 -0.29 18.51
C ILE A 74 7.04 -1.81 18.71
N ILE A 75 6.21 -2.38 19.57
CA ILE A 75 6.17 -3.83 19.82
C ILE A 75 5.87 -4.60 18.54
N PHE A 76 4.83 -4.19 17.78
CA PHE A 76 4.52 -4.83 16.51
C PHE A 76 5.63 -4.65 15.48
N GLY A 77 6.27 -3.48 15.43
CA GLY A 77 7.42 -3.22 14.58
C GLY A 77 8.61 -4.13 14.87
N VAL A 78 8.92 -4.33 16.14
CA VAL A 78 10.00 -5.27 16.56
C VAL A 78 9.66 -6.70 16.15
N ILE A 79 8.40 -7.14 16.37
CA ILE A 79 7.98 -8.49 15.97
C ILE A 79 8.08 -8.65 14.44
N VAL A 80 7.59 -7.69 13.66
CA VAL A 80 7.67 -7.73 12.19
C VAL A 80 9.13 -7.73 11.73
N PHE A 81 10.00 -6.95 12.36
CA PHE A 81 11.43 -6.94 12.07
C PHE A 81 12.09 -8.30 12.35
N LEU A 82 11.78 -8.93 13.48
CA LEU A 82 12.28 -10.27 13.79
C LEU A 82 11.78 -11.31 12.79
N PHE A 83 10.49 -11.26 12.42
CA PHE A 83 9.97 -12.10 11.35
C PHE A 83 10.72 -11.91 10.02
N SER A 84 10.97 -10.65 9.64
CA SER A 84 11.65 -10.36 8.37
C SER A 84 13.10 -10.84 8.34
N LYS A 85 13.75 -10.93 9.51
CA LYS A 85 15.14 -11.41 9.63
C LYS A 85 15.24 -12.93 9.46
N TYR A 86 14.25 -13.67 9.94
CA TYR A 86 14.31 -15.15 9.96
C TYR A 86 13.43 -15.80 8.89
N LEU A 87 12.41 -15.10 8.40
CA LEU A 87 11.44 -15.63 7.44
C LEU A 87 11.19 -14.64 6.30
N THR A 88 11.19 -15.14 5.07
CA THR A 88 10.86 -14.31 3.90
C THR A 88 9.35 -14.05 3.84
N ALA A 89 8.94 -12.78 3.94
CA ALA A 89 7.54 -12.37 3.82
C ALA A 89 7.32 -11.65 2.48
N ASN A 90 6.93 -12.36 1.45
CA ASN A 90 6.54 -11.79 0.15
C ASN A 90 5.29 -12.48 -0.42
N MET A 91 4.58 -11.83 -1.34
CA MET A 91 3.39 -12.37 -2.00
C MET A 91 3.72 -13.24 -3.23
N ASN A 92 4.91 -13.81 -3.29
CA ASN A 92 5.26 -14.77 -4.35
C ASN A 92 4.68 -16.14 -4.02
N TRP A 93 4.60 -17.00 -5.05
CA TRP A 93 4.16 -18.36 -4.87
C TRP A 93 4.97 -19.09 -3.78
N ARG A 94 4.27 -19.82 -2.92
CA ARG A 94 4.84 -20.51 -1.77
C ARG A 94 4.77 -22.02 -2.00
N SER A 95 5.86 -22.69 -1.67
CA SER A 95 5.98 -24.13 -1.80
C SER A 95 5.93 -24.89 -0.48
N THR A 96 6.07 -24.20 0.65
CA THR A 96 6.10 -24.80 1.98
C THR A 96 5.17 -24.10 2.96
N TYR A 97 4.68 -24.83 3.97
CA TYR A 97 3.84 -24.29 5.02
C TYR A 97 4.51 -23.16 5.82
N THR A 98 5.79 -23.29 6.10
CA THR A 98 6.54 -22.23 6.82
C THR A 98 6.58 -20.94 6.02
N GLN A 99 6.77 -21.01 4.72
CA GLN A 99 6.70 -19.84 3.84
C GLN A 99 5.29 -19.29 3.73
N PHE A 100 4.27 -20.14 3.71
CA PHE A 100 2.88 -19.71 3.71
C PHE A 100 2.52 -18.95 4.98
N LEU A 101 2.82 -19.50 6.17
CA LEU A 101 2.50 -18.87 7.45
C LEU A 101 3.32 -17.61 7.73
N SER A 102 4.49 -17.46 7.10
CA SER A 102 5.36 -16.30 7.29
C SER A 102 4.80 -15.00 6.71
N LEU A 103 3.75 -15.03 5.89
CA LEU A 103 3.15 -13.84 5.30
C LEU A 103 1.96 -13.28 6.09
N PRO A 104 0.92 -14.06 6.46
CA PRO A 104 -0.28 -13.52 7.11
C PRO A 104 0.03 -12.82 8.44
N ILE A 105 0.87 -13.43 9.27
CA ILE A 105 1.17 -12.91 10.62
C ILE A 105 1.88 -11.55 10.56
N PRO A 106 3.06 -11.41 9.92
CA PRO A 106 3.75 -10.12 9.87
C PRO A 106 2.97 -9.07 9.07
N ALA A 107 2.17 -9.47 8.07
CA ALA A 107 1.34 -8.53 7.32
C ALA A 107 0.23 -7.92 8.19
N LEU A 108 -0.47 -8.72 8.99
CA LEU A 108 -1.50 -8.22 9.92
C LEU A 108 -0.88 -7.38 11.04
N LEU A 109 0.26 -7.79 11.59
CA LEU A 109 0.98 -7.00 12.60
C LEU A 109 1.50 -5.68 12.02
N GLY A 110 2.02 -5.68 10.79
CA GLY A 110 2.43 -4.48 10.08
C GLY A 110 1.28 -3.53 9.81
N PHE A 111 0.11 -4.06 9.46
CA PHE A 111 -1.12 -3.26 9.36
C PHE A 111 -1.49 -2.59 10.68
N LEU A 112 -1.52 -3.35 11.79
CA LEU A 112 -1.82 -2.80 13.11
C LEU A 112 -0.77 -1.79 13.58
N MET A 113 0.51 -2.02 13.28
CA MET A 113 1.59 -1.06 13.53
C MET A 113 1.32 0.26 12.81
N THR A 114 1.04 0.20 11.51
CA THR A 114 0.76 1.39 10.69
C THR A 114 -0.51 2.10 11.16
N TYR A 115 -1.56 1.35 11.50
CA TYR A 115 -2.78 1.90 12.07
C TYR A 115 -2.52 2.66 13.37
N ASN A 116 -1.74 2.08 14.29
CA ASN A 116 -1.41 2.70 15.57
C ASN A 116 -0.58 3.99 15.39
N ILE A 117 0.40 3.97 14.48
CA ILE A 117 1.17 5.16 14.11
C ILE A 117 0.24 6.25 13.57
N SER A 118 -0.69 5.89 12.68
CA SER A 118 -1.67 6.83 12.13
C SER A 118 -2.56 7.43 13.20
N GLN A 119 -3.04 6.63 14.16
CA GLN A 119 -3.83 7.13 15.31
C GLN A 119 -3.02 8.04 16.21
N TRP A 120 -1.74 7.77 16.39
CA TRP A 120 -0.85 8.64 17.16
C TRP A 120 -0.63 9.98 16.45
N ILE A 121 -0.36 9.97 15.13
CA ILE A 121 -0.20 11.18 14.32
C ILE A 121 -1.50 11.99 14.29
N ASP A 122 -2.65 11.33 14.17
CA ASP A 122 -3.97 11.99 14.08
C ASP A 122 -4.30 12.86 15.32
N ARG A 123 -3.74 12.52 16.47
CA ARG A 123 -3.91 13.28 17.70
C ARG A 123 -3.08 14.57 17.76
N HIS A 124 -2.14 14.76 16.85
CA HIS A 124 -1.32 15.96 16.77
C HIS A 124 -1.75 16.81 15.58
N GLU A 125 -2.14 18.05 15.87
CA GLU A 125 -2.36 19.02 14.80
C GLU A 125 -1.01 19.53 14.29
N GLY A 126 -0.72 19.32 13.02
CA GLY A 126 0.54 19.74 12.43
C GLY A 126 0.58 19.56 10.92
N TRP A 127 1.68 20.00 10.32
CA TRP A 127 1.89 19.88 8.87
C TRP A 127 1.92 18.40 8.44
N LEU A 128 2.48 17.52 9.27
CA LEU A 128 2.61 16.09 8.98
C LEU A 128 1.23 15.43 8.82
N LYS A 129 0.31 15.65 9.76
CA LYS A 129 -1.07 15.16 9.68
C LYS A 129 -1.73 15.66 8.39
N ARG A 130 -1.65 16.97 8.13
CA ARG A 130 -2.25 17.57 6.93
C ARG A 130 -1.68 17.03 5.64
N SER A 131 -0.36 16.86 5.56
CA SER A 131 0.30 16.30 4.37
C SER A 131 -0.07 14.83 4.14
N LEU A 132 -0.08 14.01 5.19
CA LEU A 132 -0.47 12.61 5.07
C LEU A 132 -1.95 12.44 4.72
N ALA A 133 -2.83 13.27 5.31
CA ALA A 133 -4.25 13.28 4.95
C ALA A 133 -4.43 13.68 3.47
N TYR A 134 -3.75 14.74 3.02
CA TYR A 134 -3.79 15.16 1.62
C TYR A 134 -3.32 14.07 0.66
N ILE A 135 -2.21 13.37 0.98
CA ILE A 135 -1.75 12.22 0.20
C ILE A 135 -2.81 11.11 0.20
N GLY A 136 -3.41 10.83 1.37
CA GLY A 136 -4.47 9.84 1.53
C GLY A 136 -5.69 10.12 0.66
N ASP A 137 -6.18 11.35 0.67
CA ASP A 137 -7.33 11.80 -0.12
C ASP A 137 -7.09 11.69 -1.64
N HIS A 138 -5.82 11.75 -2.07
CA HIS A 138 -5.43 11.67 -3.48
C HIS A 138 -4.77 10.33 -3.86
N THR A 139 -4.88 9.32 -3.01
CA THR A 139 -4.23 8.00 -3.21
C THR A 139 -4.61 7.36 -4.55
N LEU A 140 -5.87 7.46 -4.97
CA LEU A 140 -6.32 6.90 -6.24
C LEU A 140 -5.62 7.56 -7.43
N TYR A 141 -5.46 8.88 -7.40
CA TYR A 141 -4.76 9.62 -8.45
C TYR A 141 -3.28 9.25 -8.48
N ILE A 142 -2.65 9.16 -7.30
CA ILE A 142 -1.26 8.69 -7.16
C ILE A 142 -1.14 7.28 -7.74
N PHE A 143 -2.05 6.38 -7.37
CA PHE A 143 -2.04 4.98 -7.83
C PHE A 143 -2.13 4.85 -9.35
N ILE A 144 -2.89 5.71 -10.02
CA ILE A 144 -3.01 5.68 -11.48
C ILE A 144 -1.72 6.19 -12.15
N PHE A 145 -1.11 7.24 -11.64
CA PHE A 145 -0.03 7.95 -12.33
C PHE A 145 1.39 7.63 -11.83
N HIS A 146 1.56 6.89 -10.72
CA HIS A 146 2.89 6.62 -10.15
C HIS A 146 3.82 5.88 -11.12
N ILE A 147 3.29 4.96 -11.93
CA ILE A 147 4.09 4.23 -12.92
C ILE A 147 4.66 5.19 -13.98
N CYS A 148 3.86 6.16 -14.42
CA CYS A 148 4.33 7.21 -15.33
C CYS A 148 5.40 8.08 -14.68
N ALA A 149 5.20 8.43 -13.40
CA ALA A 149 6.16 9.21 -12.61
C ALA A 149 7.50 8.48 -12.44
N TYR A 150 7.48 7.16 -12.29
CA TYR A 150 8.71 6.34 -12.21
C TYR A 150 9.56 6.43 -13.46
N LYS A 151 8.99 6.70 -14.65
CA LYS A 151 9.77 6.84 -15.89
C LYS A 151 10.76 8.00 -15.84
N VAL A 152 10.42 9.07 -15.11
CA VAL A 152 11.34 10.20 -14.91
C VAL A 152 12.59 9.75 -14.16
N VAL A 153 12.41 9.00 -13.06
CA VAL A 153 13.53 8.46 -12.27
C VAL A 153 14.28 7.38 -13.06
N SER A 154 13.56 6.57 -13.83
CA SER A 154 14.17 5.55 -14.70
C SER A 154 15.09 6.17 -15.73
N LEU A 155 14.68 7.28 -16.36
CA LEU A 155 15.53 8.03 -17.29
C LEU A 155 16.80 8.57 -16.60
N LEU A 156 16.65 9.16 -15.41
CA LEU A 156 17.80 9.65 -14.64
C LEU A 156 18.76 8.50 -14.28
N LYS A 157 18.22 7.34 -13.90
CA LYS A 157 19.01 6.16 -13.55
C LYS A 157 19.73 5.57 -14.76
N ILE A 158 19.05 5.48 -15.92
CA ILE A 158 19.64 5.03 -17.19
C ILE A 158 20.80 5.97 -17.58
N TRP A 159 20.58 7.27 -17.50
CA TRP A 159 21.61 8.25 -17.81
C TRP A 159 22.80 8.18 -16.84
N TYR A 160 22.52 8.06 -15.55
CA TYR A 160 23.56 8.01 -14.50
C TYR A 160 24.48 6.79 -14.63
N TYR A 161 23.92 5.61 -14.89
CA TYR A 161 24.67 4.36 -15.02
C TYR A 161 25.05 3.99 -16.45
N GLY A 162 24.69 4.78 -17.46
CA GLY A 162 24.95 4.48 -18.88
C GLY A 162 24.24 3.22 -19.37
N LEU A 163 23.02 2.93 -18.87
CA LEU A 163 22.26 1.72 -19.21
C LEU A 163 21.56 1.86 -20.56
N ASP A 164 21.15 0.71 -21.15
CA ASP A 164 20.37 0.71 -22.39
C ASP A 164 19.02 1.41 -22.17
N ILE A 165 18.71 2.38 -23.06
CA ILE A 165 17.45 3.14 -23.05
C ILE A 165 16.20 2.23 -23.16
N ARG A 166 16.35 1.03 -23.74
CA ARG A 166 15.25 0.05 -23.83
C ARG A 166 14.73 -0.38 -22.46
N GLN A 167 15.55 -0.28 -21.40
CA GLN A 167 15.15 -0.59 -20.04
C GLN A 167 14.05 0.34 -19.50
N ILE A 168 13.78 1.48 -20.13
CA ILE A 168 12.65 2.35 -19.78
C ILE A 168 11.30 1.64 -19.88
N GLY A 169 11.19 0.59 -20.69
CA GLY A 169 10.01 -0.26 -20.78
C GLY A 169 9.68 -1.02 -19.48
N CYS A 170 10.68 -1.30 -18.64
CA CYS A 170 10.49 -1.96 -17.36
C CYS A 170 9.70 -1.08 -16.39
N HIS A 171 8.98 -1.70 -15.46
CA HIS A 171 8.25 -0.97 -14.41
C HIS A 171 9.19 -0.05 -13.62
N MET A 172 10.32 -0.58 -13.15
CA MET A 172 11.44 0.14 -12.55
C MET A 172 12.73 -0.41 -13.17
N VAL A 173 13.74 0.43 -13.34
CA VAL A 173 15.05 0.00 -13.82
C VAL A 173 15.81 -0.64 -12.66
N ILE A 174 16.09 -1.94 -12.79
CA ILE A 174 16.88 -2.72 -11.81
C ILE A 174 18.25 -2.95 -12.43
N HIS A 175 19.28 -2.56 -11.69
CA HIS A 175 20.67 -2.78 -12.02
C HIS A 175 21.33 -3.61 -10.92
N GLU A 176 22.47 -4.24 -11.18
CA GLU A 176 23.21 -5.05 -10.18
C GLU A 176 23.54 -4.27 -8.90
N TYR A 177 23.78 -2.97 -9.00
CA TYR A 177 24.02 -2.06 -7.86
C TYR A 177 22.75 -1.48 -7.24
N SER A 178 21.56 -1.88 -7.67
CA SER A 178 20.28 -1.30 -7.19
C SER A 178 20.02 -1.50 -5.70
N GLN A 179 20.69 -2.46 -5.05
CA GLN A 179 20.59 -2.67 -3.61
C GLN A 179 21.44 -1.68 -2.80
N GLN A 180 22.41 -1.03 -3.44
CA GLN A 180 23.35 -0.10 -2.81
C GLN A 180 23.08 1.35 -3.18
N ASP A 181 22.23 1.60 -4.17
CA ASP A 181 21.88 2.95 -4.62
C ASP A 181 20.67 3.53 -3.86
N TRP A 182 20.60 4.86 -3.85
CA TRP A 182 19.51 5.62 -3.24
C TRP A 182 18.34 5.90 -4.20
N PHE A 183 18.34 5.32 -5.40
CA PHE A 183 17.27 5.54 -6.39
C PHE A 183 15.90 5.08 -5.91
N TRP A 184 15.82 4.11 -4.99
CA TRP A 184 14.54 3.71 -4.38
C TRP A 184 13.86 4.89 -3.65
N VAL A 185 14.62 5.78 -3.00
CA VAL A 185 14.10 7.00 -2.39
C VAL A 185 13.55 7.93 -3.47
N ALA A 186 14.32 8.12 -4.56
CA ALA A 186 13.90 8.94 -5.69
C ALA A 186 12.60 8.40 -6.33
N TYR A 187 12.47 7.09 -6.52
CA TYR A 187 11.24 6.45 -6.99
C TYR A 187 10.07 6.72 -6.04
N THR A 188 10.28 6.62 -4.72
CA THR A 188 9.24 6.89 -3.72
C THR A 188 8.78 8.34 -3.79
N ILE A 189 9.72 9.29 -3.79
CA ILE A 189 9.41 10.73 -3.85
C ILE A 189 8.73 11.09 -5.16
N ALA A 190 9.24 10.63 -6.29
CA ALA A 190 8.68 10.91 -7.59
C ALA A 190 7.30 10.26 -7.78
N GLY A 191 7.13 9.01 -7.32
CA GLY A 191 5.87 8.27 -7.43
C GLY A 191 4.71 8.90 -6.67
N VAL A 192 4.99 9.64 -5.61
CA VAL A 192 3.98 10.38 -4.85
C VAL A 192 3.95 11.86 -5.29
N GLY A 193 5.10 12.49 -5.38
CA GLY A 193 5.21 13.94 -5.60
C GLY A 193 4.78 14.39 -6.99
N ILE A 194 5.18 13.68 -8.05
CA ILE A 194 4.83 14.06 -9.43
C ILE A 194 3.31 13.98 -9.65
N PRO A 195 2.61 12.88 -9.31
CA PRO A 195 1.15 12.85 -9.44
C PRO A 195 0.46 13.96 -8.66
N LEU A 196 0.87 14.23 -7.42
CA LEU A 196 0.27 15.30 -6.61
C LEU A 196 0.53 16.68 -7.21
N ALA A 197 1.72 16.95 -7.74
CA ALA A 197 2.02 18.20 -8.43
C ALA A 197 1.17 18.38 -9.68
N LEU A 198 0.98 17.31 -10.47
CA LEU A 198 0.10 17.32 -11.65
C LEU A 198 -1.36 17.55 -11.25
N TYR A 199 -1.84 16.93 -10.19
CA TYR A 199 -3.18 17.16 -9.67
C TYR A 199 -3.38 18.61 -9.25
N TRP A 200 -2.46 19.17 -8.49
CA TRP A 200 -2.50 20.57 -8.07
C TRP A 200 -2.51 21.52 -9.26
N LEU A 201 -1.66 21.29 -10.28
CA LEU A 201 -1.66 22.09 -11.52
C LEU A 201 -2.99 22.01 -12.24
N GLN A 202 -3.56 20.82 -12.37
CA GLN A 202 -4.87 20.61 -12.99
C GLN A 202 -5.96 21.39 -12.24
N GLU A 203 -5.94 21.39 -10.93
CA GLU A 203 -6.89 22.13 -10.10
C GLU A 203 -6.74 23.65 -10.32
N GLN A 204 -5.52 24.18 -10.31
CA GLN A 204 -5.25 25.59 -10.58
C GLN A 204 -5.75 26.02 -11.97
N ILE A 205 -5.49 25.23 -12.98
CA ILE A 205 -5.96 25.52 -14.36
C ILE A 205 -7.49 25.48 -14.41
N SER A 206 -8.12 24.47 -13.83
CA SER A 206 -9.57 24.34 -13.77
C SER A 206 -10.24 25.53 -13.10
N ASN A 207 -9.70 25.98 -11.97
CA ASN A 207 -10.21 27.11 -11.21
C ASN A 207 -10.08 28.42 -12.00
N LYS A 208 -8.97 28.64 -12.69
CA LYS A 208 -8.81 29.79 -13.61
C LYS A 208 -9.85 29.77 -14.73
N ILE A 209 -10.03 28.61 -15.39
CA ILE A 209 -11.03 28.49 -16.47
C ILE A 209 -12.45 28.76 -15.97
N LYS A 210 -12.82 28.24 -14.79
CA LYS A 210 -14.12 28.52 -14.16
C LYS A 210 -14.29 30.03 -13.87
N GLY A 211 -13.26 30.69 -13.34
CA GLY A 211 -13.26 32.12 -13.10
C GLY A 211 -13.46 32.95 -14.39
N TYR A 212 -12.75 32.59 -15.47
CA TYR A 212 -12.96 33.22 -16.77
C TYR A 212 -14.39 33.04 -17.30
N ARG A 213 -14.94 31.83 -17.23
CA ARG A 213 -16.33 31.55 -17.66
C ARG A 213 -17.34 32.36 -16.86
N ALA A 214 -17.18 32.45 -15.54
CA ALA A 214 -18.05 33.25 -14.70
C ALA A 214 -18.00 34.75 -15.04
N SER A 215 -16.79 35.29 -15.29
CA SER A 215 -16.63 36.70 -15.68
C SER A 215 -17.21 37.04 -17.08
N PHE A 216 -17.14 36.08 -18.01
CA PHE A 216 -17.78 36.23 -19.33
C PHE A 216 -19.31 36.20 -19.20
N ALA A 217 -19.87 35.30 -18.43
CA ALA A 217 -21.30 35.22 -18.19
C ALA A 217 -21.87 36.49 -17.53
N ALA A 218 -21.11 37.06 -16.57
CA ALA A 218 -21.50 38.32 -15.92
C ALA A 218 -21.43 39.58 -16.81
N ARG A 219 -20.62 39.54 -17.90
CA ARG A 219 -20.55 40.66 -18.88
C ARG A 219 -21.59 40.52 -20.00
N ALA A 220 -22.23 39.39 -20.13
CA ALA A 220 -23.24 39.11 -21.17
C ALA A 220 -24.69 39.38 -20.69
N GLN A 221 -24.86 39.73 -19.41
CA GLN A 221 -26.10 40.27 -18.79
C GLN A 221 -26.05 41.77 -18.67
#